data_4712d3534558f233af2693fd782a1910
#
_entry.id   4712d3534558f233af2693fd782a1910
#
_cell.length_a   1.000
_cell.length_b   1.000
_cell.length_c   1.000
_cell.angle_alpha   90.00
_cell.angle_beta   90.00
_cell.angle_gamma   90.00
#
_symmetry.space_group_name_H-M   'P 1'
#
loop_
_entity.id
_entity.type
_entity.pdbx_description
1 polymer ?
#
loop_
_entity_poly.entity_id
_entity_poly.type
_entity_poly.pdbx_seq_one_letter_code
_entity_poly.pdbx_strand_id
1 'polypeptide(L)'
;MKTIFHIDVNSAFLSWSAVKRLKEDPNALDLRTVPSVVGGDRKTRHGIVTAKSIPAKKFGIKTADTVASAIQRCPDLIVIPADFTTYREYSRAFIKILKSYTDKVEQVSIDEAYLDATNLGDPIELAERIKAEIRDTLGFTVNVGISSNKLLAKMASDFSKPDKIHTLFIEEVPDKMWPLPIGELHGCGKKTSEKLQRFGISTIGDAASTSLEVLQSILGEKGGEYIFNGSRGNSSDKVHTEHEEAKSYSNETTLPHDITPDNYEAEMAQVLKWLSEKVSARLKKDGVFAKTIDVQVKTNTFHRRSIQTKLPDATNEADLIFKTATGLIEKLLLGENGVFRTETGIRLVGVGATDLDNGEYKQLDLFSYQKEQEEAKLEKKAQKEKEDKLNAMADKIKGKFGEGAISRGFSR
;
A
#
# COMPACT_ATOMS: atom_id res chain seq x y z
N MET A 1 26.51 -17.85 8.88
CA MET A 1 25.67 -16.88 9.63
C MET A 1 24.67 -16.30 8.64
N LYS A 2 23.43 -16.06 9.04
CA LYS A 2 22.44 -15.37 8.21
C LYS A 2 22.90 -13.94 7.96
N THR A 3 22.77 -13.46 6.73
CA THR A 3 23.18 -12.10 6.35
C THR A 3 22.05 -11.45 5.58
N ILE A 4 21.40 -10.45 6.18
CA ILE A 4 20.28 -9.72 5.62
C ILE A 4 20.71 -8.28 5.38
N PHE A 5 20.49 -7.80 4.17
CA PHE A 5 20.64 -6.37 3.83
C PHE A 5 19.28 -5.69 3.87
N HIS A 6 19.24 -4.46 4.36
CA HIS A 6 18.20 -3.51 4.09
C HIS A 6 18.77 -2.39 3.20
N ILE A 7 18.17 -2.17 2.03
CA ILE A 7 18.66 -1.21 1.03
C ILE A 7 17.58 -0.15 0.82
N ASP A 8 17.95 1.12 1.02
CA ASP A 8 17.03 2.27 1.06
C ASP A 8 17.55 3.39 0.14
N VAL A 9 16.74 3.86 -0.79
CA VAL A 9 17.12 4.90 -1.76
C VAL A 9 17.14 6.26 -1.10
N ASN A 10 18.27 6.96 -1.19
CA ASN A 10 18.44 8.26 -0.56
C ASN A 10 17.53 9.33 -1.18
N SER A 11 16.56 9.85 -0.40
CA SER A 11 15.59 10.88 -0.85
C SER A 11 14.92 10.50 -2.17
N ALA A 12 14.40 9.30 -2.29
CA ALA A 12 13.99 8.62 -3.51
C ALA A 12 13.28 9.53 -4.54
N PHE A 13 12.12 10.09 -4.21
CA PHE A 13 11.35 10.88 -5.17
C PHE A 13 12.12 12.11 -5.69
N LEU A 14 12.88 12.77 -4.83
CA LEU A 14 13.70 13.91 -5.24
C LEU A 14 14.88 13.45 -6.11
N SER A 15 15.58 12.39 -5.70
CA SER A 15 16.71 11.84 -6.45
C SER A 15 16.28 11.36 -7.82
N TRP A 16 15.17 10.65 -7.93
CA TRP A 16 14.63 10.18 -9.21
C TRP A 16 14.19 11.33 -10.12
N SER A 17 13.56 12.37 -9.56
CA SER A 17 13.22 13.58 -10.31
C SER A 17 14.46 14.32 -10.81
N ALA A 18 15.51 14.41 -9.98
CA ALA A 18 16.77 15.03 -10.37
C ALA A 18 17.47 14.24 -11.50
N VAL A 19 17.55 12.93 -11.37
CA VAL A 19 18.15 12.06 -12.40
C VAL A 19 17.39 12.14 -13.71
N LYS A 20 16.05 12.10 -13.70
CA LYS A 20 15.25 12.28 -14.91
C LYS A 20 15.59 13.60 -15.60
N ARG A 21 15.55 14.70 -14.84
CA ARG A 21 15.83 16.03 -15.35
C ARG A 21 17.22 16.15 -15.97
N LEU A 22 18.26 15.57 -15.34
CA LEU A 22 19.63 15.57 -15.86
C LEU A 22 19.81 14.67 -17.11
N LYS A 23 18.99 13.62 -17.26
CA LYS A 23 18.97 12.81 -18.48
C LYS A 23 18.31 13.55 -19.66
N GLU A 24 17.28 14.36 -19.38
CA GLU A 24 16.60 15.18 -20.38
C GLU A 24 17.46 16.41 -20.79
N ASP A 25 18.13 17.04 -19.82
CA ASP A 25 19.07 18.16 -20.03
C ASP A 25 20.28 18.01 -19.09
N PRO A 26 21.45 17.58 -19.60
CA PRO A 26 22.67 17.44 -18.81
C PRO A 26 23.15 18.72 -18.13
N ASN A 27 22.74 19.91 -18.63
CA ASN A 27 23.10 21.22 -18.06
C ASN A 27 22.03 21.70 -17.01
N ALA A 28 20.97 20.95 -16.80
CA ALA A 28 19.96 21.34 -15.83
C ALA A 28 20.52 21.36 -14.41
N LEU A 29 19.98 22.24 -13.57
CA LEU A 29 20.33 22.31 -12.16
C LEU A 29 19.99 20.98 -11.47
N ASP A 30 20.98 20.36 -10.83
CA ASP A 30 20.77 19.17 -10.02
C ASP A 30 20.04 19.53 -8.73
N LEU A 31 18.78 19.11 -8.63
CA LEU A 31 17.92 19.40 -7.49
C LEU A 31 18.45 18.84 -6.16
N ARG A 32 19.37 17.88 -6.18
CA ARG A 32 19.97 17.29 -4.97
C ARG A 32 20.99 18.24 -4.31
N THR A 33 21.55 19.18 -5.07
CA THR A 33 22.62 20.08 -4.62
C THR A 33 22.10 21.41 -4.05
N VAL A 34 20.81 21.70 -4.24
CA VAL A 34 20.16 22.96 -3.81
C VAL A 34 18.96 22.69 -2.91
N PRO A 35 18.49 23.69 -2.13
CA PRO A 35 17.24 23.54 -1.37
C PRO A 35 16.05 23.26 -2.32
N SER A 36 15.56 22.04 -2.30
CA SER A 36 14.49 21.60 -3.19
C SER A 36 13.60 20.54 -2.51
N VAL A 37 12.36 20.46 -2.93
CA VAL A 37 11.38 19.49 -2.44
C VAL A 37 10.50 18.99 -3.59
N VAL A 38 10.05 17.75 -3.47
CA VAL A 38 8.87 17.25 -4.20
C VAL A 38 7.66 17.57 -3.36
N GLY A 39 6.68 18.28 -3.92
CA GLY A 39 5.49 18.66 -3.19
C GLY A 39 4.30 18.92 -4.10
N GLY A 40 3.10 18.87 -3.54
CA GLY A 40 1.87 19.16 -4.26
C GLY A 40 1.66 20.66 -4.50
N ASP A 41 0.65 20.96 -5.33
CA ASP A 41 0.28 22.34 -5.65
C ASP A 41 -0.28 23.05 -4.41
N ARG A 42 0.26 24.24 -4.13
CA ARG A 42 -0.19 25.13 -3.03
C ARG A 42 -1.63 25.62 -3.19
N LYS A 43 -2.12 25.72 -4.42
CA LYS A 43 -3.49 26.19 -4.73
C LYS A 43 -4.53 25.11 -4.45
N THR A 44 -4.10 23.86 -4.39
CA THR A 44 -4.93 22.71 -4.03
C THR A 44 -4.62 22.29 -2.59
N ARG A 45 -5.50 21.51 -1.96
CA ARG A 45 -5.29 20.99 -0.59
C ARG A 45 -4.20 19.90 -0.50
N HIS A 46 -3.45 19.67 -1.58
CA HIS A 46 -2.38 18.66 -1.70
C HIS A 46 -0.97 19.22 -1.53
N GLY A 47 -0.82 20.46 -1.10
CA GLY A 47 0.47 21.16 -0.94
C GLY A 47 1.33 20.64 0.23
N ILE A 48 1.70 19.35 0.22
CA ILE A 48 2.54 18.68 1.23
C ILE A 48 3.87 18.28 0.62
N VAL A 49 4.96 18.42 1.39
CA VAL A 49 6.30 17.94 1.05
C VAL A 49 6.33 16.41 1.15
N THR A 50 6.62 15.73 0.05
CA THR A 50 6.75 14.26 0.00
C THR A 50 8.20 13.79 0.03
N ALA A 51 9.13 14.58 -0.53
CA ALA A 51 10.57 14.34 -0.43
C ALA A 51 11.33 15.68 -0.44
N LYS A 52 12.55 15.68 0.05
CA LYS A 52 13.38 16.88 0.20
C LYS A 52 14.85 16.58 -0.05
N SER A 53 15.58 17.57 -0.54
CA SER A 53 17.04 17.53 -0.67
C SER A 53 17.72 17.64 0.71
N ILE A 54 18.99 17.24 0.79
CA ILE A 54 19.83 17.45 1.97
C ILE A 54 19.99 18.94 2.28
N PRO A 55 20.25 19.83 1.30
CA PRO A 55 20.21 21.27 1.54
C PRO A 55 18.91 21.78 2.12
N ALA A 56 17.74 21.32 1.64
CA ALA A 56 16.45 21.69 2.20
C ALA A 56 16.27 21.21 3.66
N LYS A 57 16.82 20.04 4.01
CA LYS A 57 16.78 19.50 5.38
C LYS A 57 17.47 20.43 6.37
N LYS A 58 18.52 21.17 5.97
CA LYS A 58 19.23 22.14 6.83
C LYS A 58 18.36 23.31 7.28
N PHE A 59 17.30 23.64 6.54
CA PHE A 59 16.29 24.64 6.92
C PHE A 59 15.18 24.07 7.82
N GLY A 60 15.36 22.84 8.35
CA GLY A 60 14.38 22.20 9.22
C GLY A 60 13.12 21.70 8.47
N ILE A 61 13.14 21.65 7.13
CA ILE A 61 12.03 21.13 6.33
C ILE A 61 11.91 19.62 6.52
N LYS A 62 10.68 19.17 6.82
CA LYS A 62 10.37 17.74 7.06
C LYS A 62 9.38 17.23 6.03
N THR A 63 9.43 15.92 5.77
CA THR A 63 8.34 15.23 5.04
C THR A 63 7.03 15.42 5.82
N ALA A 64 5.92 15.59 5.10
CA ALA A 64 4.60 15.97 5.59
C ALA A 64 4.44 17.43 6.05
N ASP A 65 5.48 18.26 6.02
CA ASP A 65 5.30 19.73 6.16
C ASP A 65 4.45 20.26 5.00
N THR A 66 3.69 21.34 5.25
CA THR A 66 3.05 22.05 4.15
C THR A 66 4.11 22.77 3.29
N VAL A 67 3.92 22.77 1.97
CA VAL A 67 4.80 23.51 1.05
C VAL A 67 4.84 25.00 1.43
N ALA A 68 3.74 25.56 1.90
CA ALA A 68 3.69 26.95 2.39
C ALA A 68 4.63 27.18 3.58
N SER A 69 4.60 26.31 4.59
CA SER A 69 5.51 26.38 5.75
C SER A 69 6.97 26.14 5.35
N ALA A 70 7.22 25.25 4.38
CA ALA A 70 8.56 25.01 3.88
C ALA A 70 9.16 26.24 3.18
N ILE A 71 8.37 26.95 2.36
CA ILE A 71 8.80 28.20 1.70
C ILE A 71 9.02 29.33 2.71
N GLN A 72 8.22 29.43 3.80
CA GLN A 72 8.48 30.41 4.85
C GLN A 72 9.86 30.22 5.50
N ARG A 73 10.30 28.96 5.65
CA ARG A 73 11.63 28.64 6.22
C ARG A 73 12.78 28.77 5.20
N CYS A 74 12.49 28.61 3.93
CA CYS A 74 13.43 28.71 2.83
C CYS A 74 12.75 29.41 1.63
N PRO A 75 12.83 30.78 1.53
CA PRO A 75 12.17 31.53 0.46
C PRO A 75 12.57 31.09 -0.96
N ASP A 76 13.84 30.70 -1.15
CA ASP A 76 14.39 30.25 -2.45
C ASP A 76 14.18 28.74 -2.71
N LEU A 77 13.27 28.09 -1.97
CA LEU A 77 12.99 26.67 -2.08
C LEU A 77 12.41 26.34 -3.45
N ILE A 78 13.09 25.44 -4.17
CA ILE A 78 12.57 24.88 -5.43
C ILE A 78 11.54 23.79 -5.13
N VAL A 79 10.33 23.99 -5.61
CA VAL A 79 9.23 23.02 -5.44
C VAL A 79 8.92 22.39 -6.81
N ILE A 80 8.98 21.08 -6.90
CA ILE A 80 8.62 20.34 -8.11
C ILE A 80 7.43 19.41 -7.84
N PRO A 81 6.58 19.15 -8.84
CA PRO A 81 5.48 18.22 -8.70
C PRO A 81 5.98 16.77 -8.63
N ALA A 82 5.17 15.89 -8.02
CA ALA A 82 5.44 14.46 -8.01
C ALA A 82 5.16 13.81 -9.38
N ASP A 83 6.07 12.93 -9.82
CA ASP A 83 5.93 12.12 -11.03
C ASP A 83 5.97 10.62 -10.68
N PHE A 84 4.83 10.09 -10.26
CA PHE A 84 4.73 8.69 -9.84
C PHE A 84 4.97 7.68 -10.97
N THR A 85 4.86 8.07 -12.24
CA THR A 85 5.20 7.21 -13.37
C THR A 85 6.70 6.95 -13.40
N THR A 86 7.49 8.00 -13.39
CA THR A 86 8.96 7.95 -13.27
C THR A 86 9.40 7.21 -12.00
N TYR A 87 8.73 7.44 -10.87
CA TYR A 87 9.12 6.79 -9.61
C TYR A 87 8.93 5.27 -9.66
N ARG A 88 7.84 4.80 -10.28
CA ARG A 88 7.63 3.35 -10.49
C ARG A 88 8.65 2.73 -11.44
N GLU A 89 9.09 3.46 -12.46
CA GLU A 89 10.13 3.00 -13.40
C GLU A 89 11.48 2.83 -12.70
N TYR A 90 11.93 3.83 -11.94
CA TYR A 90 13.18 3.74 -11.18
C TYR A 90 13.10 2.67 -10.07
N SER A 91 11.98 2.55 -9.38
CA SER A 91 11.75 1.49 -8.41
C SER A 91 11.89 0.10 -9.02
N ARG A 92 11.27 -0.16 -10.18
CA ARG A 92 11.42 -1.44 -10.90
C ARG A 92 12.86 -1.70 -11.33
N ALA A 93 13.55 -0.67 -11.83
CA ALA A 93 14.95 -0.78 -12.23
C ALA A 93 15.85 -1.10 -11.03
N PHE A 94 15.63 -0.43 -9.90
CA PHE A 94 16.30 -0.69 -8.63
C PHE A 94 16.10 -2.15 -8.17
N ILE A 95 14.87 -2.61 -8.09
CA ILE A 95 14.56 -4.00 -7.70
C ILE A 95 15.14 -5.02 -8.69
N LYS A 96 15.17 -4.70 -9.99
CA LYS A 96 15.79 -5.56 -11.00
C LYS A 96 17.29 -5.74 -10.76
N ILE A 97 18.01 -4.68 -10.39
CA ILE A 97 19.43 -4.77 -10.02
C ILE A 97 19.58 -5.68 -8.78
N LEU A 98 18.77 -5.50 -7.73
CA LEU A 98 18.88 -6.36 -6.55
C LEU A 98 18.62 -7.84 -6.88
N LYS A 99 17.63 -8.12 -7.72
CA LYS A 99 17.32 -9.49 -8.17
C LYS A 99 18.37 -10.12 -9.08
N SER A 100 19.32 -9.36 -9.63
CA SER A 100 20.47 -9.94 -10.36
C SER A 100 21.53 -10.55 -9.44
N TYR A 101 21.55 -10.18 -8.17
CA TYR A 101 22.44 -10.74 -7.14
C TYR A 101 21.88 -11.97 -6.44
N THR A 102 20.55 -12.00 -6.22
CA THR A 102 19.85 -13.11 -5.57
C THR A 102 18.34 -13.05 -5.90
N ASP A 103 17.69 -14.20 -5.95
CA ASP A 103 16.23 -14.33 -6.06
C ASP A 103 15.49 -13.95 -4.75
N LYS A 104 16.22 -13.93 -3.62
CA LYS A 104 15.67 -13.63 -2.29
C LYS A 104 15.65 -12.14 -2.02
N VAL A 105 14.77 -11.44 -2.70
CA VAL A 105 14.53 -10.00 -2.55
C VAL A 105 13.08 -9.76 -2.15
N GLU A 106 12.86 -9.08 -1.03
CA GLU A 106 11.56 -8.63 -0.55
C GLU A 106 11.45 -7.12 -0.72
N GLN A 107 10.62 -6.67 -1.66
CA GLN A 107 10.31 -5.26 -1.82
C GLN A 107 9.32 -4.82 -0.74
N VAL A 108 9.73 -3.92 0.14
CA VAL A 108 8.91 -3.41 1.26
C VAL A 108 8.11 -2.18 0.83
N SER A 109 8.74 -1.29 0.09
CA SER A 109 8.13 -0.07 -0.42
C SER A 109 8.59 0.23 -1.85
N ILE A 110 8.27 1.42 -2.35
CA ILE A 110 8.73 1.86 -3.67
C ILE A 110 10.25 2.10 -3.72
N ASP A 111 10.89 2.36 -2.57
CA ASP A 111 12.27 2.81 -2.44
C ASP A 111 13.13 1.98 -1.47
N GLU A 112 12.57 0.92 -0.89
CA GLU A 112 13.32 0.06 0.03
C GLU A 112 13.04 -1.43 -0.17
N ALA A 113 14.06 -2.26 0.07
CA ALA A 113 13.96 -3.69 -0.02
C ALA A 113 14.90 -4.40 0.97
N TYR A 114 14.49 -5.60 1.41
CA TYR A 114 15.39 -6.56 2.03
C TYR A 114 15.96 -7.51 0.99
N LEU A 115 17.22 -7.94 1.22
CA LEU A 115 17.92 -8.90 0.40
C LEU A 115 18.60 -9.92 1.31
N ASP A 116 18.39 -11.23 1.07
CA ASP A 116 19.14 -12.29 1.73
C ASP A 116 20.47 -12.48 1.00
N ALA A 117 21.54 -11.97 1.60
CA ALA A 117 22.92 -12.05 1.12
C ALA A 117 23.69 -13.24 1.70
N THR A 118 23.03 -14.18 2.34
CA THR A 118 23.65 -15.36 2.96
C THR A 118 24.41 -16.15 1.89
N ASN A 119 25.69 -16.41 2.14
CA ASN A 119 26.61 -17.15 1.27
C ASN A 119 26.95 -16.44 -0.08
N LEU A 120 26.75 -15.13 -0.21
CA LEU A 120 27.11 -14.37 -1.43
C LEU A 120 28.50 -13.71 -1.38
N GLY A 121 29.36 -14.14 -0.46
CA GLY A 121 30.71 -13.59 -0.27
C GLY A 121 30.81 -12.62 0.90
N ASP A 122 31.82 -11.75 0.89
CA ASP A 122 31.97 -10.72 1.92
C ASP A 122 30.82 -9.71 1.85
N PRO A 123 30.10 -9.48 2.98
CA PRO A 123 28.93 -8.62 2.98
C PRO A 123 29.23 -7.14 2.65
N ILE A 124 30.40 -6.63 3.08
CA ILE A 124 30.77 -5.22 2.83
C ILE A 124 31.12 -5.04 1.36
N GLU A 125 31.94 -5.93 0.77
CA GLU A 125 32.27 -5.90 -0.64
C GLU A 125 31.05 -6.04 -1.54
N LEU A 126 30.11 -6.92 -1.17
CA LEU A 126 28.85 -7.09 -1.88
C LEU A 126 28.00 -5.81 -1.83
N ALA A 127 27.89 -5.19 -0.66
CA ALA A 127 27.13 -3.95 -0.49
C ALA A 127 27.75 -2.80 -1.30
N GLU A 128 29.08 -2.67 -1.32
CA GLU A 128 29.77 -1.66 -2.15
C GLU A 128 29.54 -1.89 -3.65
N ARG A 129 29.56 -3.14 -4.13
CA ARG A 129 29.25 -3.47 -5.53
C ARG A 129 27.80 -3.09 -5.90
N ILE A 130 26.83 -3.44 -5.05
CA ILE A 130 25.42 -3.12 -5.27
C ILE A 130 25.23 -1.58 -5.31
N LYS A 131 25.81 -0.85 -4.36
CA LYS A 131 25.78 0.62 -4.33
C LYS A 131 26.38 1.24 -5.58
N ALA A 132 27.56 0.77 -5.99
CA ALA A 132 28.25 1.27 -7.18
C ALA A 132 27.41 1.02 -8.45
N GLU A 133 26.88 -0.20 -8.63
CA GLU A 133 26.03 -0.52 -9.78
C GLU A 133 24.77 0.35 -9.83
N ILE A 134 24.08 0.56 -8.71
CA ILE A 134 22.91 1.43 -8.66
C ILE A 134 23.26 2.86 -9.01
N ARG A 135 24.34 3.40 -8.43
CA ARG A 135 24.81 4.76 -8.71
C ARG A 135 25.19 4.93 -10.17
N ASP A 136 26.00 4.02 -10.72
CA ASP A 136 26.59 4.15 -12.04
C ASP A 136 25.55 3.86 -13.16
N THR A 137 24.60 2.97 -12.90
CA THR A 137 23.55 2.59 -13.87
C THR A 137 22.32 3.50 -13.78
N LEU A 138 21.86 3.79 -12.55
CA LEU A 138 20.60 4.49 -12.32
C LEU A 138 20.78 5.96 -11.94
N GLY A 139 21.98 6.39 -11.50
CA GLY A 139 22.33 7.78 -11.22
C GLY A 139 21.91 8.30 -9.84
N PHE A 140 21.52 7.42 -8.90
CA PHE A 140 21.20 7.79 -7.53
C PHE A 140 21.90 6.87 -6.52
N THR A 141 21.90 7.27 -5.24
CA THR A 141 22.58 6.54 -4.17
C THR A 141 21.62 5.82 -3.25
N VAL A 142 22.11 4.79 -2.57
CA VAL A 142 21.37 4.03 -1.58
C VAL A 142 22.17 3.93 -0.28
N ASN A 143 21.45 3.75 0.84
CA ASN A 143 22.03 3.28 2.09
C ASN A 143 21.84 1.76 2.20
N VAL A 144 22.83 1.07 2.78
CA VAL A 144 22.77 -0.35 3.05
C VAL A 144 23.01 -0.61 4.54
N GLY A 145 22.03 -1.24 5.18
CA GLY A 145 22.19 -1.78 6.53
C GLY A 145 22.38 -3.30 6.47
N ILE A 146 23.35 -3.80 7.17
CA ILE A 146 23.75 -5.22 7.17
C ILE A 146 23.58 -5.80 8.56
N SER A 147 22.85 -6.92 8.66
CA SER A 147 22.71 -7.64 9.93
C SER A 147 22.31 -9.10 9.73
N SER A 148 22.03 -9.79 10.84
CA SER A 148 21.50 -11.16 10.84
C SER A 148 19.98 -11.25 10.73
N ASN A 149 19.24 -10.14 10.91
CA ASN A 149 17.79 -10.10 10.79
C ASN A 149 17.28 -8.76 10.22
N LYS A 150 16.00 -8.71 9.88
CA LYS A 150 15.38 -7.56 9.17
C LYS A 150 15.36 -6.29 10.02
N LEU A 151 15.03 -6.39 11.32
CA LEU A 151 14.95 -5.21 12.19
C LEU A 151 16.32 -4.54 12.32
N LEU A 152 17.35 -5.31 12.64
CA LEU A 152 18.69 -4.78 12.81
C LEU A 152 19.28 -4.24 11.51
N ALA A 153 19.02 -4.91 10.37
CA ALA A 153 19.41 -4.38 9.06
C ALA A 153 18.72 -3.03 8.74
N LYS A 154 17.40 -2.90 9.07
CA LYS A 154 16.67 -1.63 8.93
C LYS A 154 17.25 -0.54 9.82
N MET A 155 17.49 -0.84 11.10
CA MET A 155 18.10 0.11 12.04
C MET A 155 19.47 0.58 11.55
N ALA A 156 20.31 -0.35 11.06
CA ALA A 156 21.64 -0.03 10.53
C ALA A 156 21.56 0.93 9.35
N SER A 157 20.62 0.74 8.40
CA SER A 157 20.49 1.59 7.23
C SER A 157 20.08 3.04 7.57
N ASP A 158 19.56 3.27 8.77
CA ASP A 158 19.09 4.59 9.23
C ASP A 158 20.13 5.35 10.09
N PHE A 159 21.24 4.75 10.53
CA PHE A 159 22.24 5.38 11.40
C PHE A 159 22.82 6.68 10.86
N SER A 160 23.22 6.69 9.61
CA SER A 160 23.59 7.91 8.91
C SER A 160 23.34 7.81 7.41
N LYS A 161 22.89 8.90 6.81
CA LYS A 161 22.57 9.02 5.37
C LYS A 161 23.21 10.31 4.84
N PRO A 162 23.55 10.42 3.55
CA PRO A 162 23.32 9.45 2.47
C PRO A 162 24.53 8.56 2.16
N ASP A 163 24.30 7.56 1.31
CA ASP A 163 25.34 6.77 0.59
C ASP A 163 26.30 6.03 1.54
N LYS A 164 25.77 5.41 2.58
CA LYS A 164 26.54 4.71 3.62
C LYS A 164 26.20 3.23 3.69
N ILE A 165 27.16 2.46 4.22
CA ILE A 165 26.98 1.08 4.65
C ILE A 165 27.19 1.05 6.16
N HIS A 166 26.30 0.39 6.86
CA HIS A 166 26.39 0.19 8.30
C HIS A 166 26.08 -1.27 8.67
N THR A 167 26.76 -1.75 9.69
CA THR A 167 26.45 -3.03 10.32
C THR A 167 25.76 -2.80 11.67
N LEU A 168 24.89 -3.73 12.04
CA LEU A 168 24.33 -3.83 13.37
C LEU A 168 24.04 -5.30 13.66
N PHE A 169 25.06 -6.06 14.05
CA PHE A 169 24.89 -7.42 14.51
C PHE A 169 24.48 -7.46 15.99
N ILE A 170 24.05 -8.62 16.47
CA ILE A 170 23.48 -8.75 17.83
C ILE A 170 24.49 -8.30 18.91
N GLU A 171 25.77 -8.56 18.70
CA GLU A 171 26.85 -8.19 19.59
C GLU A 171 27.07 -6.66 19.65
N GLU A 172 26.67 -5.94 18.60
CA GLU A 172 26.81 -4.49 18.47
C GLU A 172 25.58 -3.73 19.04
N VAL A 173 24.48 -4.44 19.35
CA VAL A 173 23.22 -3.84 19.83
C VAL A 173 23.42 -3.01 21.09
N PRO A 174 24.15 -3.45 22.14
CA PRO A 174 24.38 -2.65 23.34
C PRO A 174 25.07 -1.32 23.05
N ASP A 175 26.04 -1.30 22.15
CA ASP A 175 26.89 -0.13 21.90
C ASP A 175 26.27 0.82 20.87
N LYS A 176 25.62 0.29 19.83
CA LYS A 176 25.14 1.09 18.70
C LYS A 176 23.63 1.42 18.77
N MET A 177 22.81 0.54 19.35
CA MET A 177 21.35 0.69 19.32
C MET A 177 20.78 1.14 20.67
N TRP A 178 21.22 0.57 21.79
CA TRP A 178 20.67 0.92 23.12
C TRP A 178 20.80 2.39 23.53
N PRO A 179 21.86 3.14 23.15
CA PRO A 179 21.95 4.57 23.47
C PRO A 179 20.95 5.45 22.72
N LEU A 180 20.33 4.94 21.65
CA LEU A 180 19.40 5.70 20.84
C LEU A 180 18.10 5.97 21.59
N PRO A 181 17.45 7.13 21.35
CA PRO A 181 16.10 7.40 21.85
C PRO A 181 15.12 6.28 21.45
N ILE A 182 14.18 5.95 22.34
CA ILE A 182 13.21 4.88 22.09
C ILE A 182 12.38 5.09 20.81
N GLY A 183 12.17 6.35 20.42
CA GLY A 183 11.46 6.68 19.17
C GLY A 183 12.23 6.36 17.88
N GLU A 184 13.53 6.08 17.97
CA GLU A 184 14.35 5.63 16.85
C GLU A 184 14.23 4.11 16.60
N LEU A 185 13.68 3.35 17.56
CA LEU A 185 13.39 1.94 17.33
C LEU A 185 12.34 1.80 16.22
N HIS A 186 12.71 1.13 15.14
CA HIS A 186 11.78 0.90 14.03
C HIS A 186 10.45 0.31 14.54
N GLY A 187 9.32 0.88 14.13
CA GLY A 187 7.99 0.52 14.61
C GLY A 187 7.53 1.22 15.90
N CYS A 188 8.44 1.90 16.63
CA CYS A 188 8.09 2.73 17.77
C CYS A 188 7.73 4.16 17.32
N GLY A 189 6.48 4.37 16.88
CA GLY A 189 6.01 5.68 16.46
C GLY A 189 5.91 6.71 17.61
N LYS A 190 5.71 7.98 17.25
CA LYS A 190 5.66 9.12 18.21
C LYS A 190 4.75 8.85 19.42
N LYS A 191 3.51 8.36 19.23
CA LYS A 191 2.59 8.09 20.33
C LYS A 191 3.09 7.00 21.28
N THR A 192 3.71 5.95 20.74
CA THR A 192 4.30 4.86 21.53
C THR A 192 5.51 5.37 22.32
N SER A 193 6.38 6.11 21.65
CA SER A 193 7.56 6.74 22.30
C SER A 193 7.14 7.69 23.44
N GLU A 194 6.21 8.62 23.19
CA GLU A 194 5.69 9.53 24.24
C GLU A 194 5.07 8.77 25.42
N LYS A 195 4.37 7.65 25.14
CA LYS A 195 3.77 6.82 26.19
C LYS A 195 4.85 6.15 27.04
N LEU A 196 5.87 5.54 26.42
CA LEU A 196 7.00 4.90 27.11
C LEU A 196 7.79 5.90 27.95
N GLN A 197 8.08 7.09 27.41
CA GLN A 197 8.81 8.15 28.11
C GLN A 197 8.11 8.59 29.40
N ARG A 198 6.77 8.62 29.47
CA ARG A 198 6.01 8.92 30.70
C ARG A 198 6.25 7.89 31.80
N PHE A 199 6.70 6.69 31.46
CA PHE A 199 7.08 5.61 32.40
C PHE A 199 8.61 5.51 32.60
N GLY A 200 9.37 6.54 32.17
CA GLY A 200 10.82 6.58 32.36
C GLY A 200 11.63 5.77 31.34
N ILE A 201 10.99 5.23 30.30
CA ILE A 201 11.65 4.44 29.24
C ILE A 201 11.95 5.41 28.08
N SER A 202 13.15 5.98 28.07
CA SER A 202 13.56 7.03 27.13
C SER A 202 14.46 6.53 26.01
N THR A 203 15.23 5.49 26.27
CA THR A 203 16.17 4.87 25.31
C THR A 203 15.72 3.45 24.92
N ILE A 204 16.31 2.93 23.86
CA ILE A 204 16.10 1.53 23.47
C ILE A 204 16.67 0.61 24.55
N GLY A 205 17.79 0.99 25.19
CA GLY A 205 18.40 0.26 26.31
C GLY A 205 17.50 0.19 27.55
N ASP A 206 16.78 1.28 27.88
CA ASP A 206 15.80 1.26 28.97
C ASP A 206 14.70 0.23 28.67
N ALA A 207 14.21 0.20 27.44
CA ALA A 207 13.20 -0.78 27.01
C ALA A 207 13.77 -2.22 27.05
N ALA A 208 15.02 -2.40 26.65
CA ALA A 208 15.69 -3.70 26.72
C ALA A 208 15.88 -4.20 28.16
N SER A 209 16.01 -3.30 29.13
CA SER A 209 16.14 -3.62 30.56
C SER A 209 14.78 -3.79 31.27
N THR A 210 13.68 -3.43 30.61
CA THR A 210 12.31 -3.52 31.16
C THR A 210 11.72 -4.92 30.91
N SER A 211 10.96 -5.46 31.90
CA SER A 211 10.32 -6.76 31.73
C SER A 211 9.18 -6.73 30.72
N LEU A 212 8.84 -7.91 30.18
CA LEU A 212 7.75 -8.04 29.21
C LEU A 212 6.41 -7.60 29.80
N GLU A 213 6.13 -8.02 31.06
CA GLU A 213 4.88 -7.71 31.74
C GLU A 213 4.67 -6.21 31.91
N VAL A 214 5.73 -5.47 32.23
CA VAL A 214 5.68 -4.01 32.35
C VAL A 214 5.41 -3.37 30.99
N LEU A 215 6.11 -3.77 29.94
CA LEU A 215 5.89 -3.25 28.58
C LEU A 215 4.47 -3.58 28.09
N GLN A 216 3.96 -4.78 28.37
CA GLN A 216 2.59 -5.18 28.02
C GLN A 216 1.54 -4.38 28.81
N SER A 217 1.77 -4.10 30.08
CA SER A 217 0.86 -3.26 30.89
C SER A 217 0.76 -1.82 30.33
N ILE A 218 1.84 -1.30 29.76
CA ILE A 218 1.91 0.03 29.15
C ILE A 218 1.26 0.02 27.74
N LEU A 219 1.62 -0.92 26.87
CA LEU A 219 1.34 -0.87 25.43
C LEU A 219 0.27 -1.85 24.95
N GLY A 220 -0.21 -2.73 25.82
CA GLY A 220 -1.00 -3.91 25.48
C GLY A 220 -0.10 -5.07 25.05
N GLU A 221 -0.66 -6.27 24.95
CA GLU A 221 0.04 -7.52 24.73
C GLU A 221 0.98 -7.45 23.50
N LYS A 222 0.45 -7.20 22.31
CA LYS A 222 1.22 -7.14 21.06
C LYS A 222 2.25 -6.01 21.03
N GLY A 223 1.87 -4.82 21.52
CA GLY A 223 2.77 -3.67 21.54
C GLY A 223 3.94 -3.86 22.49
N GLY A 224 3.67 -4.40 23.68
CA GLY A 224 4.68 -4.74 24.67
C GLY A 224 5.66 -5.80 24.18
N GLU A 225 5.15 -6.88 23.59
CA GLU A 225 5.97 -7.93 22.99
C GLU A 225 6.85 -7.42 21.84
N TYR A 226 6.30 -6.56 20.96
CA TYR A 226 7.07 -5.95 19.87
C TYR A 226 8.26 -5.13 20.40
N ILE A 227 8.05 -4.25 21.38
CA ILE A 227 9.10 -3.42 21.96
C ILE A 227 10.09 -4.27 22.74
N PHE A 228 9.62 -5.28 23.49
CA PHE A 228 10.46 -6.20 24.24
C PHE A 228 11.46 -6.97 23.36
N ASN A 229 10.96 -7.54 22.26
CA ASN A 229 11.80 -8.27 21.32
C ASN A 229 12.68 -7.32 20.50
N GLY A 230 12.10 -6.24 19.96
CA GLY A 230 12.80 -5.30 19.11
C GLY A 230 13.97 -4.60 19.83
N SER A 231 13.80 -4.17 21.09
CA SER A 231 14.85 -3.52 21.87
C SER A 231 16.05 -4.44 22.16
N ARG A 232 15.83 -5.75 22.14
CA ARG A 232 16.87 -6.79 22.30
C ARG A 232 17.46 -7.27 20.98
N GLY A 233 17.03 -6.65 19.85
CA GLY A 233 17.50 -7.05 18.53
C GLY A 233 16.87 -8.32 17.98
N ASN A 234 15.83 -8.85 18.61
CA ASN A 234 15.13 -10.06 18.17
C ASN A 234 14.09 -9.74 17.10
N SER A 235 14.23 -10.33 15.95
CA SER A 235 13.29 -10.16 14.82
C SER A 235 13.43 -11.33 13.83
N SER A 236 12.49 -11.38 12.87
CA SER A 236 12.54 -12.35 11.77
C SER A 236 13.76 -12.12 10.87
N ASP A 237 14.40 -13.20 10.47
CA ASP A 237 15.46 -13.26 9.45
C ASP A 237 14.93 -13.72 8.08
N LYS A 238 13.60 -13.95 7.98
CA LYS A 238 12.96 -14.45 6.75
C LYS A 238 12.69 -13.32 5.78
N VAL A 239 13.32 -13.39 4.61
CA VAL A 239 13.03 -12.54 3.45
C VAL A 239 11.90 -13.19 2.64
N HIS A 240 10.77 -12.49 2.51
CA HIS A 240 9.60 -12.98 1.78
C HIS A 240 9.73 -12.59 0.30
N THR A 241 9.80 -13.58 -0.57
CA THR A 241 9.93 -13.36 -2.03
C THR A 241 8.60 -13.24 -2.73
N GLU A 242 7.53 -13.70 -2.11
CA GLU A 242 6.18 -13.65 -2.62
C GLU A 242 5.43 -12.47 -2.03
N HIS A 243 4.63 -11.80 -2.84
CA HIS A 243 3.70 -10.79 -2.35
C HIS A 243 2.57 -11.47 -1.56
N GLU A 244 2.36 -11.01 -0.34
CA GLU A 244 1.15 -11.41 0.39
C GLU A 244 -0.08 -10.91 -0.39
N GLU A 245 -1.12 -11.73 -0.42
CA GLU A 245 -2.41 -11.35 -0.99
C GLU A 245 -2.98 -10.12 -0.25
N ALA A 246 -3.55 -9.21 -1.01
CA ALA A 246 -4.16 -8.02 -0.43
C ALA A 246 -5.36 -8.43 0.44
N LYS A 247 -5.48 -7.87 1.64
CA LYS A 247 -6.61 -8.09 2.56
C LYS A 247 -7.77 -7.13 2.31
N SER A 248 -7.52 -6.04 1.61
CA SER A 248 -8.50 -5.00 1.30
C SER A 248 -8.04 -4.12 0.14
N TYR A 249 -9.00 -3.48 -0.52
CA TYR A 249 -8.77 -2.42 -1.49
C TYR A 249 -9.54 -1.19 -1.09
N SER A 250 -8.89 -0.06 -0.99
CA SER A 250 -9.55 1.22 -0.72
C SER A 250 -8.92 2.34 -1.52
N ASN A 251 -9.74 3.34 -1.84
CA ASN A 251 -9.29 4.61 -2.38
C ASN A 251 -9.95 5.74 -1.61
N GLU A 252 -9.17 6.75 -1.24
CA GLU A 252 -9.67 7.98 -0.65
C GLU A 252 -9.14 9.19 -1.41
N THR A 253 -9.89 10.29 -1.40
CA THR A 253 -9.46 11.55 -1.99
C THR A 253 -9.77 12.72 -1.09
N THR A 254 -8.80 13.64 -0.97
CA THR A 254 -9.05 14.96 -0.37
C THR A 254 -9.74 15.82 -1.41
N LEU A 255 -10.88 16.38 -1.06
CA LEU A 255 -11.70 17.18 -1.94
C LEU A 255 -11.08 18.56 -2.20
N PRO A 256 -11.24 19.16 -3.37
CA PRO A 256 -10.73 20.51 -3.67
C PRO A 256 -11.35 21.57 -2.75
N HIS A 257 -12.60 21.42 -2.38
CA HIS A 257 -13.33 22.18 -1.36
C HIS A 257 -14.19 21.24 -0.50
N ASP A 258 -14.70 21.72 0.61
CA ASP A 258 -15.51 20.88 1.49
C ASP A 258 -16.88 20.59 0.86
N ILE A 259 -17.32 19.35 0.96
CA ILE A 259 -18.74 19.03 0.73
C ILE A 259 -19.51 19.35 2.01
N THR A 260 -20.49 20.23 1.88
CA THR A 260 -21.39 20.71 2.92
C THR A 260 -22.81 20.20 2.66
N PRO A 261 -23.77 20.35 3.59
CA PRO A 261 -25.17 20.02 3.29
C PRO A 261 -25.71 20.71 2.02
N ASP A 262 -25.22 21.92 1.70
CA ASP A 262 -25.75 22.73 0.57
C ASP A 262 -25.32 22.19 -0.80
N ASN A 263 -24.11 21.60 -0.91
CA ASN A 263 -23.59 21.06 -2.18
C ASN A 263 -23.52 19.53 -2.24
N TYR A 264 -23.95 18.85 -1.18
CA TYR A 264 -23.91 17.39 -1.07
C TYR A 264 -24.59 16.69 -2.26
N GLU A 265 -25.82 17.06 -2.56
CA GLU A 265 -26.63 16.46 -3.63
C GLU A 265 -25.97 16.62 -5.02
N ALA A 266 -25.27 17.74 -5.23
CA ALA A 266 -24.64 18.02 -6.53
C ALA A 266 -23.30 17.30 -6.72
N GLU A 267 -22.55 17.04 -5.65
CA GLU A 267 -21.15 16.67 -5.78
C GLU A 267 -20.80 15.26 -5.25
N MET A 268 -21.46 14.80 -4.18
CA MET A 268 -21.06 13.56 -3.51
C MET A 268 -21.15 12.33 -4.42
N ALA A 269 -22.21 12.23 -5.20
CA ALA A 269 -22.44 11.08 -6.09
C ALA A 269 -21.32 10.91 -7.12
N GLN A 270 -20.79 11.99 -7.68
CA GLN A 270 -19.69 11.95 -8.65
C GLN A 270 -18.39 11.45 -8.03
N VAL A 271 -18.09 11.92 -6.80
CA VAL A 271 -16.90 11.47 -6.04
C VAL A 271 -17.00 9.98 -5.71
N LEU A 272 -18.14 9.54 -5.21
CA LEU A 272 -18.34 8.11 -4.88
C LEU A 272 -18.26 7.21 -6.10
N LYS A 273 -18.84 7.63 -7.24
CA LYS A 273 -18.76 6.88 -8.49
C LYS A 273 -17.31 6.68 -8.92
N TRP A 274 -16.55 7.76 -8.97
CA TRP A 274 -15.12 7.70 -9.33
C TRP A 274 -14.31 6.80 -8.38
N LEU A 275 -14.53 6.89 -7.06
CA LEU A 275 -13.85 6.04 -6.07
C LEU A 275 -14.23 4.56 -6.24
N SER A 276 -15.52 4.27 -6.47
CA SER A 276 -16.02 2.92 -6.67
C SER A 276 -15.44 2.27 -7.92
N GLU A 277 -15.33 3.02 -9.03
CA GLU A 277 -14.67 2.58 -10.26
C GLU A 277 -13.20 2.23 -10.02
N LYS A 278 -12.47 3.04 -9.22
CA LYS A 278 -11.07 2.78 -8.86
C LYS A 278 -10.92 1.51 -8.02
N VAL A 279 -11.78 1.30 -7.04
CA VAL A 279 -11.78 0.09 -6.19
C VAL A 279 -12.11 -1.14 -7.05
N SER A 280 -13.19 -1.08 -7.83
CA SER A 280 -13.60 -2.14 -8.76
C SER A 280 -12.49 -2.55 -9.73
N ALA A 281 -11.82 -1.57 -10.35
CA ALA A 281 -10.74 -1.83 -11.29
C ALA A 281 -9.57 -2.60 -10.65
N ARG A 282 -9.28 -2.34 -9.38
CA ARG A 282 -8.22 -3.04 -8.64
C ARG A 282 -8.66 -4.46 -8.27
N LEU A 283 -9.89 -4.63 -7.79
CA LEU A 283 -10.46 -5.96 -7.50
C LEU A 283 -10.47 -6.84 -8.76
N LYS A 284 -10.94 -6.31 -9.89
CA LYS A 284 -10.97 -7.03 -11.19
C LYS A 284 -9.58 -7.37 -11.69
N LYS A 285 -8.61 -6.46 -11.54
CA LYS A 285 -7.22 -6.70 -11.96
C LYS A 285 -6.60 -7.90 -11.25
N ASP A 286 -6.88 -8.05 -9.96
CA ASP A 286 -6.31 -9.11 -9.13
C ASP A 286 -7.25 -10.33 -9.01
N GLY A 287 -8.39 -10.32 -9.73
CA GLY A 287 -9.32 -11.45 -9.83
C GLY A 287 -10.10 -11.76 -8.55
N VAL A 288 -10.25 -10.76 -7.66
CA VAL A 288 -10.90 -10.94 -6.34
C VAL A 288 -12.23 -10.21 -6.24
N PHE A 289 -13.06 -10.64 -5.30
CA PHE A 289 -14.39 -10.10 -5.00
C PHE A 289 -14.44 -9.69 -3.53
N ALA A 290 -15.21 -8.68 -3.18
CA ALA A 290 -15.36 -8.21 -1.82
C ALA A 290 -16.76 -8.49 -1.27
N LYS A 291 -16.85 -8.98 -0.04
CA LYS A 291 -18.11 -9.19 0.69
C LYS A 291 -18.50 -8.01 1.56
N THR A 292 -17.56 -7.13 1.90
CA THR A 292 -17.84 -5.98 2.76
C THR A 292 -17.40 -4.69 2.05
N ILE A 293 -18.33 -3.73 1.99
CA ILE A 293 -18.06 -2.38 1.48
C ILE A 293 -18.09 -1.42 2.65
N ASP A 294 -17.11 -0.54 2.73
CA ASP A 294 -17.02 0.54 3.69
C ASP A 294 -16.90 1.91 3.01
N VAL A 295 -17.37 2.91 3.70
CA VAL A 295 -17.13 4.30 3.38
C VAL A 295 -16.55 5.02 4.56
N GLN A 296 -15.65 5.94 4.30
CA GLN A 296 -15.07 6.80 5.32
C GLN A 296 -15.07 8.25 4.87
N VAL A 297 -15.20 9.13 5.85
CA VAL A 297 -15.05 10.56 5.64
C VAL A 297 -14.10 11.15 6.67
N LYS A 298 -13.46 12.26 6.28
CA LYS A 298 -12.77 13.13 7.21
C LYS A 298 -13.38 14.51 7.12
N THR A 299 -13.77 15.06 8.27
CA THR A 299 -14.36 16.40 8.37
C THR A 299 -13.30 17.48 8.16
N ASN A 300 -13.73 18.73 7.98
CA ASN A 300 -12.84 19.89 7.94
C ASN A 300 -12.13 20.16 9.28
N THR A 301 -12.65 19.62 10.37
CA THR A 301 -12.01 19.58 11.71
C THR A 301 -11.08 18.38 11.91
N PHE A 302 -10.84 17.59 10.83
CA PHE A 302 -9.98 16.39 10.77
C PHE A 302 -10.47 15.17 11.56
N HIS A 303 -11.71 15.13 12.02
CA HIS A 303 -12.31 13.92 12.60
C HIS A 303 -12.62 12.90 11.51
N ARG A 304 -12.25 11.64 11.73
CA ARG A 304 -12.63 10.53 10.85
C ARG A 304 -13.89 9.84 11.36
N ARG A 305 -14.77 9.50 10.42
CA ARG A 305 -15.96 8.65 10.64
C ARG A 305 -16.05 7.64 9.52
N SER A 306 -16.48 6.43 9.84
CA SER A 306 -16.67 5.37 8.84
C SER A 306 -17.88 4.50 9.19
N ILE A 307 -18.44 3.87 8.19
CA ILE A 307 -19.49 2.87 8.32
C ILE A 307 -19.30 1.82 7.23
N GLN A 308 -19.66 0.58 7.50
CA GLN A 308 -19.56 -0.53 6.57
C GLN A 308 -20.81 -1.38 6.57
N THR A 309 -20.97 -2.18 5.51
CA THR A 309 -22.01 -3.21 5.42
C THR A 309 -21.48 -4.45 4.73
N LYS A 310 -21.96 -5.61 5.14
CA LYS A 310 -21.71 -6.88 4.47
C LYS A 310 -22.75 -7.09 3.38
N LEU A 311 -22.30 -7.48 2.19
CA LEU A 311 -23.14 -7.81 1.06
C LEU A 311 -23.61 -9.28 1.16
N PRO A 312 -24.78 -9.63 0.62
CA PRO A 312 -25.21 -11.01 0.48
C PRO A 312 -24.25 -11.84 -0.36
N ASP A 313 -23.84 -11.30 -1.51
CA ASP A 313 -22.91 -11.91 -2.44
C ASP A 313 -21.65 -11.04 -2.60
N ALA A 314 -20.50 -11.70 -2.80
CA ALA A 314 -19.24 -11.01 -3.10
C ALA A 314 -19.31 -10.33 -4.47
N THR A 315 -18.73 -9.14 -4.59
CA THR A 315 -18.76 -8.35 -5.82
C THR A 315 -17.43 -7.68 -6.12
N ASN A 316 -17.17 -7.46 -7.41
CA ASN A 316 -16.16 -6.52 -7.91
C ASN A 316 -16.78 -5.53 -8.92
N GLU A 317 -18.12 -5.48 -9.01
CA GLU A 317 -18.84 -4.62 -9.94
C GLU A 317 -18.96 -3.19 -9.41
N ALA A 318 -18.50 -2.21 -10.21
CA ALA A 318 -18.44 -0.80 -9.83
C ALA A 318 -19.81 -0.23 -9.45
N ASP A 319 -20.87 -0.59 -10.16
CA ASP A 319 -22.21 -0.07 -9.93
C ASP A 319 -22.80 -0.56 -8.61
N LEU A 320 -22.55 -1.82 -8.22
CA LEU A 320 -23.00 -2.35 -6.94
C LEU A 320 -22.21 -1.72 -5.78
N ILE A 321 -20.89 -1.57 -5.95
CA ILE A 321 -20.05 -0.87 -4.97
C ILE A 321 -20.53 0.58 -4.81
N PHE A 322 -20.77 1.29 -5.90
CA PHE A 322 -21.27 2.68 -5.91
C PHE A 322 -22.64 2.79 -5.21
N LYS A 323 -23.60 1.96 -5.59
CA LYS A 323 -24.94 1.94 -4.97
C LYS A 323 -24.86 1.71 -3.45
N THR A 324 -24.03 0.75 -3.04
CA THR A 324 -23.83 0.44 -1.61
C THR A 324 -23.15 1.60 -0.88
N ALA A 325 -22.09 2.17 -1.48
CA ALA A 325 -21.37 3.32 -0.91
C ALA A 325 -22.28 4.55 -0.77
N THR A 326 -23.18 4.80 -1.73
CA THR A 326 -24.15 5.91 -1.67
C THR A 326 -25.09 5.74 -0.48
N GLY A 327 -25.70 4.57 -0.30
CA GLY A 327 -26.57 4.34 0.85
C GLY A 327 -25.84 4.42 2.22
N LEU A 328 -24.58 4.00 2.26
CA LEU A 328 -23.75 4.13 3.46
C LEU A 328 -23.39 5.61 3.75
N ILE A 329 -23.02 6.38 2.74
CA ILE A 329 -22.70 7.82 2.91
C ILE A 329 -23.95 8.61 3.33
N GLU A 330 -25.10 8.37 2.74
CA GLU A 330 -26.36 8.97 3.16
C GLU A 330 -26.62 8.71 4.65
N LYS A 331 -26.53 7.45 5.08
CA LYS A 331 -26.70 7.07 6.49
C LYS A 331 -25.65 7.74 7.39
N LEU A 332 -24.39 7.80 6.95
CA LEU A 332 -23.29 8.36 7.74
C LEU A 332 -23.40 9.89 7.89
N LEU A 333 -23.83 10.59 6.84
CA LEU A 333 -23.85 12.06 6.82
C LEU A 333 -25.21 12.64 7.23
N LEU A 334 -26.30 12.08 6.72
CA LEU A 334 -27.65 12.61 6.84
C LEU A 334 -28.52 11.87 7.87
N GLY A 335 -28.10 10.67 8.32
CA GLY A 335 -28.84 9.85 9.28
C GLY A 335 -29.16 10.56 10.60
N GLU A 336 -29.89 9.91 11.48
CA GLU A 336 -30.32 10.47 12.78
C GLU A 336 -29.17 11.02 13.63
N ASN A 337 -27.99 10.34 13.59
CA ASN A 337 -26.73 10.78 14.21
C ASN A 337 -25.69 11.15 13.15
N GLY A 338 -26.15 11.70 12.02
CA GLY A 338 -25.31 12.01 10.87
C GLY A 338 -24.27 13.09 11.16
N VAL A 339 -23.13 12.98 10.47
CA VAL A 339 -21.97 13.89 10.63
C VAL A 339 -22.35 15.34 10.43
N PHE A 340 -23.23 15.66 9.49
CA PHE A 340 -23.68 17.03 9.23
C PHE A 340 -24.53 17.68 10.33
N ARG A 341 -24.86 16.93 11.39
CA ARG A 341 -25.49 17.52 12.58
C ARG A 341 -24.49 18.24 13.49
N THR A 342 -23.23 17.85 13.43
CA THR A 342 -22.17 18.36 14.34
C THR A 342 -20.99 18.98 13.58
N GLU A 343 -20.84 18.69 12.30
CA GLU A 343 -19.72 19.13 11.46
C GLU A 343 -20.24 19.87 10.23
N THR A 344 -19.51 20.87 9.80
CA THR A 344 -19.96 21.79 8.74
C THR A 344 -19.51 21.38 7.34
N GLY A 345 -18.55 20.48 7.24
CA GLY A 345 -18.02 20.10 5.93
C GLY A 345 -17.18 18.84 5.94
N ILE A 346 -17.21 18.13 4.82
CA ILE A 346 -16.43 16.95 4.54
C ILE A 346 -15.24 17.32 3.68
N ARG A 347 -14.05 17.09 4.20
CA ARG A 347 -12.78 17.37 3.53
C ARG A 347 -12.26 16.21 2.67
N LEU A 348 -12.56 14.97 3.04
CA LEU A 348 -12.06 13.76 2.38
C LEU A 348 -13.14 12.69 2.39
N VAL A 349 -13.23 11.95 1.30
CA VAL A 349 -14.12 10.79 1.13
C VAL A 349 -13.30 9.60 0.68
N GLY A 350 -13.63 8.43 1.19
CA GLY A 350 -13.04 7.15 0.81
C GLY A 350 -14.08 6.06 0.65
N VAL A 351 -13.81 5.12 -0.25
CA VAL A 351 -14.54 3.87 -0.45
C VAL A 351 -13.57 2.72 -0.29
N GLY A 352 -13.95 1.73 0.50
CA GLY A 352 -13.17 0.52 0.76
C GLY A 352 -13.96 -0.75 0.47
N ALA A 353 -13.22 -1.82 0.21
CA ALA A 353 -13.71 -3.16 -0.08
C ALA A 353 -12.85 -4.17 0.69
N THR A 354 -13.46 -4.93 1.56
CA THR A 354 -12.80 -5.87 2.48
C THR A 354 -13.51 -7.22 2.47
N ASP A 355 -13.03 -8.16 3.28
CA ASP A 355 -13.56 -9.53 3.31
C ASP A 355 -13.49 -10.13 1.89
N LEU A 356 -12.24 -10.21 1.37
CA LEU A 356 -11.99 -10.59 -0.02
C LEU A 356 -12.16 -12.09 -0.21
N ASP A 357 -12.71 -12.44 -1.38
CA ASP A 357 -12.97 -13.81 -1.84
C ASP A 357 -12.36 -13.96 -3.25
N ASN A 358 -11.58 -15.01 -3.47
CA ASN A 358 -10.99 -15.33 -4.79
C ASN A 358 -11.95 -16.08 -5.72
N GLY A 359 -13.19 -16.34 -5.28
CA GLY A 359 -14.21 -17.02 -6.08
C GLY A 359 -14.06 -18.54 -6.17
N GLU A 360 -13.06 -19.14 -5.49
CA GLU A 360 -12.82 -20.59 -5.54
C GLU A 360 -13.92 -21.40 -4.82
N TYR A 361 -14.54 -20.80 -3.80
CA TYR A 361 -15.60 -21.46 -3.04
C TYR A 361 -16.79 -20.53 -2.81
N LYS A 362 -17.91 -20.80 -3.47
CA LYS A 362 -19.19 -20.16 -3.16
C LYS A 362 -19.88 -20.96 -2.07
N GLN A 363 -19.90 -20.46 -0.85
CA GLN A 363 -20.73 -21.06 0.21
C GLN A 363 -22.19 -20.73 -0.11
N LEU A 364 -22.89 -21.68 -0.71
CA LEU A 364 -24.33 -21.59 -0.96
C LEU A 364 -25.04 -21.82 0.37
N ASP A 365 -25.98 -20.95 0.72
CA ASP A 365 -26.97 -21.29 1.74
C ASP A 365 -27.97 -22.34 1.18
N LEU A 366 -28.70 -22.99 2.06
CA LEU A 366 -29.60 -24.08 1.69
C LEU A 366 -30.68 -23.67 0.66
N PHE A 367 -31.11 -22.40 0.70
CA PHE A 367 -32.13 -21.86 -0.21
C PHE A 367 -31.53 -21.54 -1.59
N SER A 368 -30.34 -20.94 -1.61
CA SER A 368 -29.61 -20.68 -2.86
C SER A 368 -29.23 -21.98 -3.56
N TYR A 369 -28.81 -23.01 -2.82
CA TYR A 369 -28.54 -24.34 -3.36
C TYR A 369 -29.78 -24.98 -3.96
N GLN A 370 -30.95 -24.89 -3.28
CA GLN A 370 -32.20 -25.42 -3.81
C GLN A 370 -32.63 -24.68 -5.09
N LYS A 371 -32.49 -23.38 -5.13
CA LYS A 371 -32.84 -22.55 -6.29
C LYS A 371 -31.93 -22.86 -7.50
N GLU A 372 -30.61 -22.97 -7.32
CA GLU A 372 -29.69 -23.38 -8.38
C GLU A 372 -29.97 -24.78 -8.88
N GLN A 373 -30.36 -25.73 -8.00
CA GLN A 373 -30.78 -27.07 -8.40
C GLN A 373 -32.07 -27.07 -9.23
N GLU A 374 -33.04 -26.22 -8.89
CA GLU A 374 -34.29 -26.06 -9.66
C GLU A 374 -34.03 -25.40 -11.01
N GLU A 375 -33.21 -24.34 -11.07
CA GLU A 375 -32.82 -23.68 -12.32
C GLU A 375 -32.06 -24.66 -13.24
N ALA A 376 -31.09 -25.42 -12.73
CA ALA A 376 -30.36 -26.44 -13.47
C ALA A 376 -31.26 -27.58 -14.00
N LYS A 377 -32.30 -27.96 -13.22
CA LYS A 377 -33.31 -28.92 -13.68
C LYS A 377 -34.19 -28.38 -14.80
N LEU A 378 -34.60 -27.10 -14.70
CA LEU A 378 -35.37 -26.42 -15.75
C LEU A 378 -34.58 -26.26 -17.03
N GLU A 379 -33.30 -25.88 -16.97
CA GLU A 379 -32.43 -25.79 -18.14
C GLU A 379 -32.23 -27.16 -18.83
N LYS A 380 -31.94 -28.20 -18.05
CA LYS A 380 -31.81 -29.55 -18.59
C LYS A 380 -33.11 -30.03 -19.26
N LYS A 381 -34.26 -29.71 -18.69
CA LYS A 381 -35.56 -30.03 -19.29
C LYS A 381 -35.82 -29.27 -20.58
N ALA A 382 -35.49 -27.96 -20.61
CA ALA A 382 -35.61 -27.14 -21.83
C ALA A 382 -34.65 -27.60 -22.92
N GLN A 383 -33.45 -28.03 -22.57
CA GLN A 383 -32.47 -28.57 -23.53
C GLN A 383 -32.93 -29.93 -24.11
N LYS A 384 -33.46 -30.80 -23.26
CA LYS A 384 -34.04 -32.09 -23.70
C LYS A 384 -35.26 -31.91 -24.62
N GLU A 385 -36.16 -30.97 -24.28
CA GLU A 385 -37.30 -30.64 -25.17
C GLU A 385 -36.89 -30.08 -26.53
N LYS A 386 -35.79 -29.29 -26.58
CA LYS A 386 -35.18 -28.84 -27.83
C LYS A 386 -34.58 -29.97 -28.63
N GLU A 387 -33.87 -30.90 -27.98
CA GLU A 387 -33.31 -32.10 -28.64
C GLU A 387 -34.40 -33.04 -29.17
N ASP A 388 -35.44 -33.26 -28.38
CA ASP A 388 -36.58 -34.08 -28.80
C ASP A 388 -37.33 -33.48 -30.02
N LYS A 389 -37.52 -32.15 -30.04
CA LYS A 389 -38.09 -31.44 -31.20
C LYS A 389 -37.19 -31.52 -32.44
N LEU A 390 -35.87 -31.41 -32.27
CA LEU A 390 -34.88 -31.53 -33.34
C LEU A 390 -34.86 -32.95 -33.92
N ASN A 391 -34.89 -33.98 -33.06
CA ASN A 391 -34.94 -35.38 -33.45
C ASN A 391 -36.27 -35.70 -34.21
N ALA A 392 -37.40 -35.23 -33.68
CA ALA A 392 -38.70 -35.38 -34.34
C ALA A 392 -38.78 -34.69 -35.74
N MET A 393 -38.12 -33.54 -35.89
CA MET A 393 -37.95 -32.88 -37.19
C MET A 393 -37.05 -33.68 -38.13
N ALA A 394 -35.93 -34.17 -37.61
CA ALA A 394 -34.99 -34.99 -38.40
C ALA A 394 -35.66 -36.27 -38.87
N ASP A 395 -36.44 -36.96 -38.03
CA ASP A 395 -37.18 -38.18 -38.39
C ASP A 395 -38.27 -37.92 -39.43
N LYS A 396 -38.97 -36.77 -39.34
CA LYS A 396 -39.93 -36.37 -40.40
C LYS A 396 -39.27 -36.12 -41.75
N ILE A 397 -38.06 -35.55 -41.78
CA ILE A 397 -37.32 -35.28 -43.02
C ILE A 397 -36.76 -36.59 -43.58
N LYS A 398 -36.23 -37.46 -42.71
CA LYS A 398 -35.76 -38.80 -43.12
C LYS A 398 -36.91 -39.64 -43.70
N GLY A 399 -38.09 -39.60 -43.08
CA GLY A 399 -39.29 -40.32 -43.60
C GLY A 399 -39.80 -39.77 -44.91
N LYS A 400 -39.56 -38.51 -45.27
CA LYS A 400 -40.05 -37.88 -46.49
C LYS A 400 -39.05 -37.93 -47.65
N PHE A 401 -37.76 -37.97 -47.38
CA PHE A 401 -36.67 -37.79 -48.34
C PHE A 401 -35.59 -38.90 -48.28
N GLY A 402 -35.79 -39.96 -47.46
CA GLY A 402 -34.87 -41.09 -47.30
C GLY A 402 -33.79 -40.86 -46.19
N GLU A 403 -33.23 -41.97 -45.69
CA GLU A 403 -32.32 -41.96 -44.54
C GLU A 403 -31.05 -41.15 -44.72
N GLY A 404 -30.61 -40.85 -45.95
CA GLY A 404 -29.43 -40.05 -46.28
C GLY A 404 -29.68 -38.55 -46.39
N ALA A 405 -30.94 -38.08 -46.18
CA ALA A 405 -31.32 -36.68 -46.41
C ALA A 405 -30.77 -35.69 -45.34
N ILE A 406 -30.36 -36.19 -44.15
CA ILE A 406 -29.73 -35.40 -43.10
C ILE A 406 -28.67 -36.22 -42.37
N SER A 407 -27.44 -35.73 -42.27
CA SER A 407 -26.39 -36.21 -41.36
C SER A 407 -26.09 -35.18 -40.28
N ARG A 408 -25.84 -35.63 -39.04
CA ARG A 408 -25.31 -34.73 -38.00
C ARG A 408 -23.93 -34.25 -38.45
N GLY A 409 -23.80 -32.93 -38.70
CA GLY A 409 -22.50 -32.31 -38.98
C GLY A 409 -21.61 -32.40 -37.75
N PHE A 410 -20.38 -32.88 -37.93
CA PHE A 410 -19.35 -32.73 -36.92
C PHE A 410 -18.91 -31.27 -36.89
N SER A 411 -19.14 -30.56 -35.78
CA SER A 411 -18.40 -29.36 -35.51
C SER A 411 -16.94 -29.73 -35.20
N ARG A 412 -16.03 -29.23 -36.03
CA ARG A 412 -14.59 -29.28 -35.76
C ARG A 412 -14.25 -28.37 -34.60
#